data_23a9ea8051f14859d127408aaeada11b
#
_entry.id   23a9ea8051f14859d127408aaeada11b
#
_cell.length_a   1.000
_cell.length_b   1.000
_cell.length_c   1.000
_cell.angle_alpha   90.00
_cell.angle_beta   90.00
_cell.angle_gamma   90.00
#
_symmetry.space_group_name_H-M   'P 1'
#
loop_
_entity.id
_entity.type
_entity.pdbx_description
1 polymer ?
#
loop_
_entity_poly.entity_id
_entity_poly.type
_entity_poly.pdbx_seq_one_letter_code
_entity_poly.pdbx_strand_id
1 'polypeptide(L)'
;MAKTPKNSGFFVVFEGPDGSGKSTQAKLLADKLTAQGLDVLLTKEPGGTAIGQRIREILLNPANTGLDKKAELLLFAADRAQHITEVIAPALQSGKIVISDRFAESTKAYQLARGNALLDILSVIRTPITPDLTIFLDVDYKTKRARRPNGRELDRFEQEKKEFFEKVRKNYKRSYKVADLAQPLKVAWLDTTSATPEEIAEQIFYKFCQVFS
;
A
#
# COMPACT_ATOMS: atom_id res chain seq x y z
N MET A 1 -11.72 28.90 -6.18
CA MET A 1 -11.12 28.98 -7.55
C MET A 1 -10.57 27.60 -7.87
N ALA A 2 -11.20 26.89 -8.78
CA ALA A 2 -10.71 25.59 -9.26
C ALA A 2 -9.42 25.83 -10.05
N LYS A 3 -8.27 25.36 -9.56
CA LYS A 3 -7.05 25.33 -10.35
C LYS A 3 -7.23 24.34 -11.49
N THR A 4 -6.87 24.77 -12.69
CA THR A 4 -6.79 23.94 -13.90
C THR A 4 -6.03 22.64 -13.58
N PRO A 5 -6.51 21.47 -14.01
CA PRO A 5 -5.82 20.22 -13.71
C PRO A 5 -4.41 20.26 -14.31
N LYS A 6 -3.40 19.96 -13.51
CA LYS A 6 -2.07 19.59 -14.01
C LYS A 6 -2.28 18.50 -15.06
N ASN A 7 -1.64 18.59 -16.22
CA ASN A 7 -1.66 17.59 -17.30
C ASN A 7 -1.04 16.22 -16.90
N SER A 8 -0.86 15.96 -15.62
CA SER A 8 -0.36 14.72 -15.03
C SER A 8 -1.27 14.31 -13.88
N GLY A 9 -1.66 13.03 -13.82
CA GLY A 9 -2.46 12.48 -12.73
C GLY A 9 -1.76 12.60 -11.37
N PHE A 10 -2.43 12.14 -10.31
CA PHE A 10 -1.93 12.20 -8.93
C PHE A 10 -1.94 10.80 -8.31
N PHE A 11 -0.83 10.36 -7.74
CA PHE A 11 -0.66 9.00 -7.22
C PHE A 11 -0.62 8.96 -5.69
N VAL A 12 -1.64 8.35 -5.09
CA VAL A 12 -1.75 8.11 -3.64
C VAL A 12 -1.52 6.63 -3.33
N VAL A 13 -0.71 6.36 -2.33
CA VAL A 13 -0.44 4.98 -1.88
C VAL A 13 -0.74 4.84 -0.40
N PHE A 14 -1.44 3.76 -0.05
CA PHE A 14 -1.67 3.34 1.32
C PHE A 14 -0.71 2.20 1.68
N GLU A 15 0.06 2.37 2.74
CA GLU A 15 1.05 1.43 3.24
C GLU A 15 0.81 1.09 4.71
N GLY A 16 1.29 -0.06 5.16
CA GLY A 16 1.16 -0.48 6.56
C GLY A 16 0.91 -1.99 6.71
N PRO A 17 1.01 -2.52 7.93
CA PRO A 17 0.79 -3.93 8.21
C PRO A 17 -0.65 -4.38 7.96
N ASP A 18 -0.88 -5.69 7.90
CA ASP A 18 -2.23 -6.25 7.77
C ASP A 18 -3.10 -5.86 8.96
N GLY A 19 -4.38 -5.56 8.69
CA GLY A 19 -5.33 -5.11 9.72
C GLY A 19 -5.24 -3.63 10.10
N SER A 20 -4.34 -2.85 9.47
CA SER A 20 -4.24 -1.41 9.73
C SER A 20 -5.35 -0.55 9.07
N GLY A 21 -6.25 -1.16 8.28
CA GLY A 21 -7.37 -0.44 7.68
C GLY A 21 -7.12 0.16 6.30
N LYS A 22 -6.00 -0.18 5.63
CA LYS A 22 -5.64 0.37 4.31
C LYS A 22 -6.75 0.30 3.27
N SER A 23 -7.31 -0.87 3.03
CA SER A 23 -8.36 -1.06 2.02
C SER A 23 -9.62 -0.25 2.32
N THR A 24 -9.98 -0.14 3.60
CA THR A 24 -11.10 0.69 4.07
C THR A 24 -10.83 2.16 3.79
N GLN A 25 -9.67 2.65 4.17
CA GLN A 25 -9.31 4.05 4.01
C GLN A 25 -9.07 4.44 2.55
N ALA A 26 -8.47 3.56 1.75
CA ALA A 26 -8.32 3.77 0.32
C ALA A 26 -9.69 3.89 -0.38
N LYS A 27 -10.66 3.05 0.01
CA LYS A 27 -12.03 3.13 -0.50
C LYS A 27 -12.73 4.41 -0.05
N LEU A 28 -12.66 4.78 1.23
CA LEU A 28 -13.28 6.01 1.74
C LEU A 28 -12.74 7.27 1.05
N LEU A 29 -11.42 7.32 0.83
CA LEU A 29 -10.82 8.43 0.07
C LEU A 29 -11.30 8.44 -1.39
N ALA A 30 -11.30 7.28 -2.06
CA ALA A 30 -11.77 7.16 -3.43
C ALA A 30 -13.24 7.61 -3.58
N ASP A 31 -14.12 7.13 -2.72
CA ASP A 31 -15.55 7.48 -2.73
C ASP A 31 -15.75 9.00 -2.51
N LYS A 32 -15.02 9.58 -1.55
CA LYS A 32 -15.10 11.03 -1.23
C LYS A 32 -14.64 11.90 -2.39
N LEU A 33 -13.54 11.52 -3.07
CA LEU A 33 -13.02 12.27 -4.21
C LEU A 33 -13.93 12.12 -5.45
N THR A 34 -14.46 10.92 -5.69
CA THR A 34 -15.42 10.67 -6.76
C THR A 34 -16.71 11.47 -6.55
N ALA A 35 -17.20 11.57 -5.33
CA ALA A 35 -18.36 12.40 -5.00
C ALA A 35 -18.12 13.91 -5.24
N GLN A 36 -16.86 14.35 -5.28
CA GLN A 36 -16.46 15.72 -5.65
C GLN A 36 -16.25 15.90 -7.17
N GLY A 37 -16.55 14.87 -7.97
CA GLY A 37 -16.45 14.93 -9.43
C GLY A 37 -15.04 14.68 -9.98
N LEU A 38 -14.10 14.17 -9.14
CA LEU A 38 -12.76 13.82 -9.59
C LEU A 38 -12.73 12.42 -10.21
N ASP A 39 -11.92 12.23 -11.25
CA ASP A 39 -11.73 10.91 -11.89
C ASP A 39 -10.72 10.08 -11.11
N VAL A 40 -11.22 9.08 -10.39
CA VAL A 40 -10.44 8.26 -9.44
C VAL A 40 -10.36 6.81 -9.91
N LEU A 41 -9.16 6.25 -9.88
CA LEU A 41 -8.90 4.83 -10.04
C LEU A 41 -8.42 4.24 -8.71
N LEU A 42 -9.22 3.36 -8.11
CA LEU A 42 -8.83 2.57 -6.94
C LEU A 42 -8.27 1.22 -7.39
N THR A 43 -7.07 0.89 -6.93
CA THR A 43 -6.37 -0.36 -7.25
C THR A 43 -5.60 -0.91 -6.05
N LYS A 44 -4.90 -2.04 -6.20
CA LYS A 44 -4.16 -2.70 -5.11
C LYS A 44 -3.01 -3.54 -5.60
N GLU A 45 -2.03 -3.82 -4.71
CA GLU A 45 -0.97 -4.80 -4.91
C GLU A 45 -0.93 -5.86 -3.77
N PRO A 46 -0.65 -7.13 -4.08
CA PRO A 46 -0.61 -7.71 -5.43
C PRO A 46 -2.02 -7.89 -6.01
N GLY A 47 -2.10 -8.00 -7.35
CA GLY A 47 -3.34 -8.40 -8.02
C GLY A 47 -4.13 -7.26 -8.68
N GLY A 48 -3.47 -6.17 -9.08
CA GLY A 48 -4.10 -5.06 -9.80
C GLY A 48 -4.42 -5.33 -11.28
N THR A 49 -3.98 -6.45 -11.83
CA THR A 49 -4.20 -6.88 -13.23
C THR A 49 -4.62 -8.35 -13.30
N ALA A 50 -5.07 -8.82 -14.46
CA ALA A 50 -5.42 -10.23 -14.65
C ALA A 50 -4.21 -11.17 -14.41
N ILE A 51 -3.01 -10.79 -14.88
CA ILE A 51 -1.77 -11.51 -14.60
C ILE A 51 -1.41 -11.39 -13.12
N GLY A 52 -1.51 -10.19 -12.56
CA GLY A 52 -1.28 -9.94 -11.14
C GLY A 52 -2.18 -10.77 -10.22
N GLN A 53 -3.43 -11.04 -10.59
CA GLN A 53 -4.32 -11.93 -9.82
C GLN A 53 -3.77 -13.36 -9.74
N ARG A 54 -3.23 -13.90 -10.82
CA ARG A 54 -2.59 -15.24 -10.82
C ARG A 54 -1.32 -15.25 -9.95
N ILE A 55 -0.54 -14.18 -10.00
CA ILE A 55 0.63 -14.03 -9.11
C ILE A 55 0.17 -13.94 -7.65
N ARG A 56 -0.88 -13.20 -7.36
CA ARG A 56 -1.48 -13.09 -6.03
C ARG A 56 -1.93 -14.44 -5.49
N GLU A 57 -2.56 -15.28 -6.30
CA GLU A 57 -2.96 -16.64 -5.92
C GLU A 57 -1.76 -17.47 -5.46
N ILE A 58 -0.62 -17.39 -6.17
CA ILE A 58 0.60 -18.09 -5.76
C ILE A 58 1.14 -17.51 -4.44
N LEU A 59 1.22 -16.19 -4.33
CA LEU A 59 1.80 -15.49 -3.17
C LEU A 59 1.02 -15.69 -1.88
N LEU A 60 -0.33 -15.74 -1.96
CA LEU A 60 -1.20 -15.75 -0.79
C LEU A 60 -1.69 -17.14 -0.40
N ASN A 61 -1.55 -18.14 -1.27
CA ASN A 61 -2.03 -19.50 -1.00
C ASN A 61 -1.33 -20.11 0.22
N PRO A 62 -2.07 -20.47 1.28
CA PRO A 62 -1.49 -21.09 2.48
C PRO A 62 -0.74 -22.39 2.22
N ALA A 63 -1.07 -23.13 1.15
CA ALA A 63 -0.39 -24.36 0.78
C ALA A 63 1.05 -24.14 0.28
N ASN A 64 1.40 -22.93 -0.16
CA ASN A 64 2.72 -22.60 -0.70
C ASN A 64 3.74 -22.29 0.40
N THR A 65 3.85 -23.17 1.40
CA THR A 65 4.76 -23.00 2.55
C THR A 65 6.23 -23.07 2.17
N GLY A 66 6.56 -23.76 1.07
CA GLY A 66 7.94 -23.92 0.56
C GLY A 66 8.39 -22.83 -0.41
N LEU A 67 7.61 -21.74 -0.60
CA LEU A 67 8.00 -20.67 -1.51
C LEU A 67 9.28 -20.00 -1.02
N ASP A 68 10.35 -20.09 -1.82
CA ASP A 68 11.64 -19.47 -1.52
C ASP A 68 11.49 -17.96 -1.40
N LYS A 69 12.19 -17.35 -0.44
CA LYS A 69 12.10 -15.90 -0.14
C LYS A 69 12.49 -15.01 -1.32
N LYS A 70 13.45 -15.45 -2.17
CA LYS A 70 13.85 -14.70 -3.36
C LYS A 70 12.83 -14.85 -4.47
N ALA A 71 12.24 -16.04 -4.64
CA ALA A 71 11.13 -16.25 -5.56
C ALA A 71 9.89 -15.40 -5.15
N GLU A 72 9.57 -15.34 -3.85
CA GLU A 72 8.52 -14.46 -3.32
C GLU A 72 8.77 -12.99 -3.66
N LEU A 73 10.00 -12.49 -3.44
CA LEU A 73 10.39 -11.12 -3.79
C LEU A 73 10.21 -10.83 -5.29
N LEU A 74 10.67 -11.75 -6.15
CA LEU A 74 10.57 -11.60 -7.61
C LEU A 74 9.12 -11.64 -8.10
N LEU A 75 8.25 -12.44 -7.49
CA LEU A 75 6.82 -12.45 -7.80
C LEU A 75 6.14 -11.13 -7.44
N PHE A 76 6.45 -10.52 -6.30
CA PHE A 76 5.97 -9.18 -5.97
C PHE A 76 6.48 -8.12 -6.96
N ALA A 77 7.72 -8.23 -7.40
CA ALA A 77 8.28 -7.32 -8.39
C ALA A 77 7.63 -7.48 -9.77
N ALA A 78 7.35 -8.72 -10.20
CA ALA A 78 6.66 -9.02 -11.45
C ALA A 78 5.21 -8.50 -11.45
N ASP A 79 4.46 -8.71 -10.35
CA ASP A 79 3.11 -8.14 -10.18
C ASP A 79 3.15 -6.62 -10.34
N ARG A 80 4.05 -5.94 -9.64
CA ARG A 80 4.18 -4.48 -9.71
C ARG A 80 4.55 -3.98 -11.10
N ALA A 81 5.51 -4.63 -11.77
CA ALA A 81 5.92 -4.24 -13.11
C ALA A 81 4.73 -4.28 -14.09
N GLN A 82 3.93 -5.35 -14.04
CA GLN A 82 2.71 -5.49 -14.84
C GLN A 82 1.68 -4.43 -14.47
N HIS A 83 1.45 -4.21 -13.17
CA HIS A 83 0.47 -3.25 -12.65
C HIS A 83 0.81 -1.81 -13.05
N ILE A 84 2.08 -1.42 -12.99
CA ILE A 84 2.51 -0.09 -13.43
C ILE A 84 2.23 0.11 -14.91
N THR A 85 2.62 -0.85 -15.75
CA THR A 85 2.53 -0.71 -17.20
C THR A 85 1.09 -0.74 -17.71
N GLU A 86 0.26 -1.62 -17.14
CA GLU A 86 -1.09 -1.89 -17.63
C GLU A 86 -2.14 -0.96 -17.04
N VAL A 87 -1.94 -0.49 -15.78
CA VAL A 87 -2.98 0.20 -15.02
C VAL A 87 -2.52 1.58 -14.54
N ILE A 88 -1.43 1.65 -13.74
CA ILE A 88 -1.07 2.88 -13.04
C ILE A 88 -0.61 3.97 -14.03
N ALA A 89 0.36 3.65 -14.90
CA ALA A 89 0.93 4.63 -15.80
C ALA A 89 -0.10 5.20 -16.79
N PRO A 90 -0.95 4.38 -17.47
CA PRO A 90 -1.99 4.90 -18.35
C PRO A 90 -3.01 5.77 -17.63
N ALA A 91 -3.41 5.40 -16.40
CA ALA A 91 -4.34 6.19 -15.61
C ALA A 91 -3.77 7.55 -15.22
N LEU A 92 -2.51 7.59 -14.77
CA LEU A 92 -1.82 8.85 -14.47
C LEU A 92 -1.65 9.73 -15.72
N GLN A 93 -1.30 9.13 -16.86
CA GLN A 93 -1.20 9.84 -18.14
C GLN A 93 -2.52 10.44 -18.59
N SER A 94 -3.64 9.79 -18.27
CA SER A 94 -4.99 10.33 -18.55
C SER A 94 -5.48 11.36 -17.53
N GLY A 95 -4.64 11.77 -16.57
CA GLY A 95 -4.96 12.79 -15.57
C GLY A 95 -5.75 12.28 -14.36
N LYS A 96 -5.92 10.96 -14.19
CA LYS A 96 -6.68 10.39 -13.08
C LYS A 96 -5.92 10.49 -11.74
N ILE A 97 -6.68 10.51 -10.65
CA ILE A 97 -6.15 10.24 -9.32
C ILE A 97 -6.11 8.72 -9.15
N VAL A 98 -4.90 8.16 -9.02
CA VAL A 98 -4.71 6.73 -8.76
C VAL A 98 -4.51 6.52 -7.27
N ILE A 99 -5.30 5.64 -6.65
CA ILE A 99 -5.19 5.26 -5.25
C ILE A 99 -4.84 3.77 -5.21
N SER A 100 -3.66 3.43 -4.66
CA SER A 100 -3.23 2.03 -4.52
C SER A 100 -3.20 1.59 -3.06
N ASP A 101 -3.88 0.47 -2.75
CA ASP A 101 -3.68 -0.27 -1.50
C ASP A 101 -2.42 -1.13 -1.66
N ARG A 102 -1.31 -0.66 -1.10
CA ARG A 102 0.08 -1.13 -1.19
C ARG A 102 0.80 -0.73 -2.48
N PHE A 103 2.13 -0.63 -2.32
CA PHE A 103 3.10 -0.41 -3.40
C PHE A 103 4.51 -0.86 -2.94
N ALA A 104 5.55 -0.16 -3.34
CA ALA A 104 6.96 -0.53 -3.13
C ALA A 104 7.37 -0.71 -1.65
N GLU A 105 6.84 0.11 -0.74
CA GLU A 105 7.20 0.03 0.69
C GLU A 105 6.65 -1.23 1.36
N SER A 106 5.52 -1.79 0.87
CA SER A 106 5.04 -3.11 1.31
C SER A 106 6.06 -4.20 0.99
N THR A 107 6.58 -4.26 -0.24
CA THR A 107 7.60 -5.25 -0.60
C THR A 107 8.84 -5.10 0.29
N LYS A 108 9.33 -3.88 0.48
CA LYS A 108 10.49 -3.61 1.34
C LYS A 108 10.25 -4.06 2.78
N ALA A 109 9.12 -3.70 3.38
CA ALA A 109 8.82 -4.01 4.77
C ALA A 109 8.71 -5.52 5.02
N TYR A 110 7.99 -6.23 4.16
CA TYR A 110 7.76 -7.67 4.29
C TYR A 110 9.01 -8.49 3.92
N GLN A 111 9.70 -8.13 2.86
CA GLN A 111 10.88 -8.87 2.40
C GLN A 111 12.09 -8.70 3.33
N LEU A 112 12.26 -7.55 3.96
CA LEU A 112 13.24 -7.38 5.06
C LEU A 112 12.87 -8.27 6.27
N ALA A 113 11.57 -8.39 6.59
CA ALA A 113 11.13 -9.27 7.68
C ALA A 113 11.37 -10.76 7.36
N ARG A 114 11.30 -11.15 6.08
CA ARG A 114 11.68 -12.47 5.55
C ARG A 114 13.19 -12.74 5.58
N GLY A 115 14.02 -11.70 5.76
CA GLY A 115 15.49 -11.83 5.78
C GLY A 115 16.13 -11.77 4.39
N ASN A 116 15.47 -11.16 3.39
CA ASN A 116 16.13 -10.79 2.15
C ASN A 116 17.11 -9.64 2.38
N ALA A 117 18.21 -9.60 1.63
CA ALA A 117 19.15 -8.50 1.70
C ALA A 117 18.53 -7.20 1.14
N LEU A 118 18.83 -6.07 1.77
CA LEU A 118 18.27 -4.77 1.35
C LEU A 118 18.64 -4.44 -0.10
N LEU A 119 19.86 -4.75 -0.53
CA LEU A 119 20.31 -4.49 -1.92
C LEU A 119 19.49 -5.30 -2.94
N ASP A 120 19.20 -6.58 -2.65
CA ASP A 120 18.36 -7.41 -3.54
C ASP A 120 16.96 -6.81 -3.66
N ILE A 121 16.39 -6.36 -2.53
CA ILE A 121 15.08 -5.72 -2.51
C ILE A 121 15.10 -4.45 -3.36
N LEU A 122 16.06 -3.56 -3.11
CA LEU A 122 16.16 -2.27 -3.80
C LEU A 122 16.37 -2.42 -5.30
N SER A 123 17.06 -3.49 -5.74
CA SER A 123 17.29 -3.75 -7.16
C SER A 123 16.01 -4.04 -7.95
N VAL A 124 14.98 -4.58 -7.29
CA VAL A 124 13.72 -5.01 -7.95
C VAL A 124 12.50 -4.14 -7.63
N ILE A 125 12.54 -3.34 -6.54
CA ILE A 125 11.42 -2.44 -6.20
C ILE A 125 11.54 -1.05 -6.84
N ARG A 126 12.69 -0.72 -7.43
CA ARG A 126 12.89 0.56 -8.11
C ARG A 126 11.91 0.67 -9.27
N THR A 127 11.07 1.70 -9.25
CA THR A 127 10.06 1.95 -10.27
C THR A 127 10.27 3.32 -10.90
N PRO A 128 9.85 3.51 -12.16
CA PRO A 128 9.89 4.81 -12.82
C PRO A 128 8.83 5.78 -12.27
N ILE A 129 7.89 5.29 -11.46
CA ILE A 129 6.78 6.07 -10.89
C ILE A 129 6.98 6.14 -9.38
N THR A 130 6.88 7.35 -8.83
CA THR A 130 6.89 7.62 -7.38
C THR A 130 5.55 8.19 -6.94
N PRO A 131 5.02 7.79 -5.77
CA PRO A 131 3.80 8.37 -5.23
C PRO A 131 3.96 9.87 -4.95
N ASP A 132 2.90 10.63 -5.19
CA ASP A 132 2.78 12.03 -4.78
C ASP A 132 2.43 12.13 -3.30
N LEU A 133 1.70 11.13 -2.77
CA LEU A 133 1.37 11.02 -1.36
C LEU A 133 1.41 9.56 -0.92
N THR A 134 2.16 9.26 0.15
CA THR A 134 2.17 7.94 0.80
C THR A 134 1.62 8.07 2.22
N ILE A 135 0.58 7.29 2.51
CA ILE A 135 -0.09 7.24 3.81
C ILE A 135 0.26 5.93 4.48
N PHE A 136 1.03 6.01 5.57
CA PHE A 136 1.37 4.87 6.41
C PHE A 136 0.33 4.74 7.52
N LEU A 137 -0.39 3.63 7.55
CA LEU A 137 -1.33 3.26 8.61
C LEU A 137 -0.68 2.25 9.53
N ASP A 138 -0.62 2.57 10.82
CA ASP A 138 -0.11 1.67 11.86
C ASP A 138 -1.25 1.06 12.68
N VAL A 139 -1.00 -0.10 13.27
CA VAL A 139 -1.92 -0.77 14.18
C VAL A 139 -1.12 -1.70 15.10
N ASP A 140 -1.54 -1.88 16.34
CA ASP A 140 -0.95 -2.87 17.20
C ASP A 140 -1.42 -4.30 16.88
N TYR A 141 -0.67 -5.30 17.38
CA TYR A 141 -0.98 -6.70 17.12
C TYR A 141 -2.31 -7.16 17.72
N LYS A 142 -2.70 -6.62 18.89
CA LYS A 142 -3.94 -6.96 19.57
C LYS A 142 -5.14 -6.50 18.75
N THR A 143 -5.12 -5.26 18.29
CA THR A 143 -6.16 -4.66 17.45
C THR A 143 -6.21 -5.33 16.06
N LYS A 144 -5.04 -5.61 15.45
CA LYS A 144 -4.99 -6.42 14.20
C LYS A 144 -5.74 -7.75 14.37
N ARG A 145 -5.52 -8.46 15.49
CA ARG A 145 -6.21 -9.72 15.75
C ARG A 145 -7.71 -9.55 15.94
N ALA A 146 -8.13 -8.51 16.65
CA ALA A 146 -9.54 -8.23 16.90
C ALA A 146 -10.31 -7.85 15.61
N ARG A 147 -9.62 -7.25 14.64
CA ARG A 147 -10.19 -6.87 13.33
C ARG A 147 -10.24 -8.01 12.32
N ARG A 148 -9.80 -9.22 12.69
CA ARG A 148 -9.88 -10.38 11.77
C ARG A 148 -11.33 -10.73 11.48
N PRO A 149 -11.70 -10.91 10.20
CA PRO A 149 -13.03 -11.41 9.85
C PRO A 149 -13.24 -12.81 10.41
N ASN A 150 -14.39 -13.03 11.04
CA ASN A 150 -14.79 -14.38 11.48
C ASN A 150 -15.12 -15.25 10.27
N GLY A 151 -14.71 -16.54 10.31
CA GLY A 151 -15.13 -17.54 9.33
C GLY A 151 -14.40 -17.53 7.99
N ARG A 152 -13.39 -16.65 7.79
CA ARG A 152 -12.56 -16.65 6.57
C ARG A 152 -11.24 -17.37 6.82
N GLU A 153 -10.82 -18.21 5.87
CA GLU A 153 -9.48 -18.78 5.85
C GLU A 153 -8.42 -17.67 5.73
N LEU A 154 -7.37 -17.76 6.56
CA LEU A 154 -6.28 -16.79 6.58
C LEU A 154 -5.30 -17.10 5.44
N ASP A 155 -4.86 -16.07 4.73
CA ASP A 155 -3.80 -16.20 3.77
C ASP A 155 -2.43 -16.46 4.44
N ARG A 156 -1.41 -16.77 3.63
CA ARG A 156 -0.07 -17.14 4.08
C ARG A 156 0.61 -16.05 4.95
N PHE A 157 0.36 -14.78 4.70
CA PHE A 157 0.91 -13.67 5.50
C PHE A 157 0.09 -13.41 6.77
N GLU A 158 -1.23 -13.60 6.70
CA GLU A 158 -2.10 -13.45 7.87
C GLU A 158 -1.88 -14.57 8.92
N GLN A 159 -1.38 -15.73 8.50
CA GLN A 159 -0.99 -16.84 9.39
C GLN A 159 0.32 -16.59 10.13
N GLU A 160 1.11 -15.60 9.74
CA GLU A 160 2.39 -15.29 10.36
C GLU A 160 2.25 -14.92 11.84
N LYS A 161 3.28 -15.31 12.61
CA LYS A 161 3.36 -15.08 14.06
C LYS A 161 3.54 -13.60 14.40
N LYS A 162 3.31 -13.28 15.68
CA LYS A 162 3.47 -11.92 16.22
C LYS A 162 4.85 -11.34 15.92
N GLU A 163 5.90 -12.14 16.06
CA GLU A 163 7.29 -11.70 15.84
C GLU A 163 7.53 -11.21 14.41
N PHE A 164 6.94 -11.86 13.41
CA PHE A 164 7.01 -11.43 12.02
C PHE A 164 6.24 -10.11 11.81
N PHE A 165 5.03 -10.02 12.33
CA PHE A 165 4.24 -8.80 12.29
C PHE A 165 4.99 -7.60 12.88
N GLU A 166 5.62 -7.76 14.06
CA GLU A 166 6.37 -6.66 14.69
C GLU A 166 7.62 -6.28 13.88
N LYS A 167 8.28 -7.22 13.20
CA LYS A 167 9.37 -6.92 12.25
C LYS A 167 8.84 -6.08 11.07
N VAL A 168 7.73 -6.47 10.46
CA VAL A 168 7.10 -5.72 9.36
C VAL A 168 6.73 -4.31 9.81
N ARG A 169 6.06 -4.18 10.96
CA ARG A 169 5.69 -2.89 11.56
C ARG A 169 6.91 -2.00 11.80
N LYS A 170 7.99 -2.56 12.35
CA LYS A 170 9.27 -1.84 12.56
C LYS A 170 9.87 -1.35 11.25
N ASN A 171 9.82 -2.17 10.19
CA ASN A 171 10.32 -1.82 8.88
C ASN A 171 9.52 -0.66 8.26
N TYR A 172 8.19 -0.65 8.37
CA TYR A 172 7.36 0.48 7.94
C TYR A 172 7.71 1.77 8.70
N LYS A 173 7.87 1.71 10.02
CA LYS A 173 8.28 2.87 10.83
C LYS A 173 9.64 3.43 10.38
N ARG A 174 10.57 2.56 10.01
CA ARG A 174 11.88 2.97 9.46
C ARG A 174 11.73 3.63 8.10
N SER A 175 10.93 3.05 7.21
CA SER A 175 10.65 3.62 5.88
C SER A 175 10.01 4.99 5.97
N TYR A 176 8.98 5.13 6.82
CA TYR A 176 8.33 6.42 7.08
C TYR A 176 9.33 7.48 7.53
N LYS A 177 10.16 7.19 8.54
CA LYS A 177 11.15 8.15 9.07
C LYS A 177 12.11 8.65 7.99
N VAL A 178 12.56 7.77 7.10
CA VAL A 178 13.43 8.15 5.98
C VAL A 178 12.69 9.02 4.97
N ALA A 179 11.46 8.66 4.62
CA ALA A 179 10.64 9.42 3.68
C ALA A 179 10.24 10.80 4.23
N ASP A 180 9.88 10.87 5.52
CA ASP A 180 9.52 12.11 6.21
C ASP A 180 10.68 13.11 6.26
N LEU A 181 11.89 12.63 6.53
CA LEU A 181 13.10 13.45 6.46
C LEU A 181 13.37 14.00 5.05
N ALA A 182 13.09 13.21 4.01
CA ALA A 182 13.35 13.60 2.64
C ALA A 182 12.24 14.50 2.04
N GLN A 183 10.98 14.17 2.31
CA GLN A 183 9.80 14.82 1.71
C GLN A 183 8.61 14.85 2.70
N PRO A 184 8.63 15.65 3.77
CA PRO A 184 7.64 15.61 4.85
C PRO A 184 6.21 15.92 4.40
N LEU A 185 6.03 16.71 3.34
CA LEU A 185 4.71 17.03 2.78
C LEU A 185 4.08 15.83 2.06
N LYS A 186 4.90 14.91 1.54
CA LYS A 186 4.43 13.77 0.73
C LYS A 186 4.20 12.49 1.52
N VAL A 187 4.32 12.53 2.84
CA VAL A 187 4.07 11.35 3.69
C VAL A 187 3.20 11.70 4.89
N ALA A 188 2.46 10.72 5.37
CA ALA A 188 1.72 10.78 6.63
C ALA A 188 1.85 9.46 7.39
N TRP A 189 1.89 9.53 8.72
CA TRP A 189 1.83 8.36 9.61
C TRP A 189 0.62 8.50 10.52
N LEU A 190 -0.30 7.54 10.47
CA LEU A 190 -1.53 7.54 11.26
C LEU A 190 -1.64 6.21 12.04
N ASP A 191 -1.77 6.31 13.36
CA ASP A 191 -2.05 5.15 14.22
C ASP A 191 -3.57 4.94 14.26
N THR A 192 -4.00 3.78 13.77
CA THR A 192 -5.41 3.41 13.70
C THR A 192 -5.86 2.52 14.86
N THR A 193 -5.01 2.29 15.86
CA THR A 193 -5.27 1.33 16.94
C THR A 193 -6.57 1.63 17.69
N SER A 194 -6.81 2.89 18.04
CA SER A 194 -7.97 3.33 18.84
C SER A 194 -8.89 4.32 18.13
N ALA A 195 -8.50 4.80 16.94
CA ALA A 195 -9.32 5.74 16.18
C ALA A 195 -10.40 5.03 15.35
N THR A 196 -11.53 5.69 15.13
CA THR A 196 -12.58 5.21 14.23
C THR A 196 -12.15 5.34 12.76
N PRO A 197 -12.76 4.56 11.84
CA PRO A 197 -12.49 4.71 10.41
C PRO A 197 -12.76 6.13 9.91
N GLU A 198 -13.78 6.80 10.42
CA GLU A 198 -14.20 8.15 10.03
C GLU A 198 -13.17 9.20 10.46
N GLU A 199 -12.67 9.13 11.69
CA GLU A 199 -11.62 10.03 12.19
C GLU A 199 -10.32 9.92 11.37
N ILE A 200 -9.95 8.70 11.01
CA ILE A 200 -8.78 8.47 10.15
C ILE A 200 -9.03 8.99 8.73
N ALA A 201 -10.22 8.77 8.18
CA ALA A 201 -10.57 9.25 6.84
C ALA A 201 -10.51 10.79 6.73
N GLU A 202 -10.93 11.51 7.78
CA GLU A 202 -10.85 12.97 7.83
C GLU A 202 -9.39 13.47 7.84
N GLN A 203 -8.53 12.85 8.64
CA GLN A 203 -7.09 13.18 8.66
C GLN A 203 -6.42 12.91 7.30
N ILE A 204 -6.77 11.79 6.66
CA ILE A 204 -6.27 11.43 5.33
C ILE A 204 -6.73 12.45 4.29
N PHE A 205 -8.02 12.81 4.29
CA PHE A 205 -8.54 13.78 3.34
C PHE A 205 -7.91 15.16 3.52
N TYR A 206 -7.73 15.62 4.77
CA TYR A 206 -7.02 16.86 5.05
C TYR A 206 -5.59 16.83 4.50
N LYS A 207 -4.86 15.76 4.74
CA LYS A 207 -3.49 15.58 4.21
C LYS A 207 -3.47 15.55 2.69
N PHE A 208 -4.41 14.87 2.06
CA PHE A 208 -4.56 14.85 0.61
C PHE A 208 -4.73 16.28 0.06
N CYS A 209 -5.63 17.07 0.62
CA CYS A 209 -5.88 18.46 0.19
C CYS A 209 -4.63 19.34 0.28
N GLN A 210 -3.79 19.14 1.30
CA GLN A 210 -2.53 19.89 1.46
C GLN A 210 -1.52 19.63 0.35
N VAL A 211 -1.54 18.43 -0.25
CA VAL A 211 -0.54 18.01 -1.27
C VAL A 211 -1.10 18.17 -2.69
N PHE A 212 -2.40 17.97 -2.85
CA PHE A 212 -3.09 18.05 -4.14
C PHE A 212 -3.34 19.47 -4.62
N SER A 213 -3.28 20.47 -3.71
CA SER A 213 -3.56 21.92 -3.96
C SER A 213 -2.56 22.60 -4.91
#